data_7bce8b5c2611833c62b1d8e62450d78c
#
_entry.id   7bce8b5c2611833c62b1d8e62450d78c
#
_cell.length_a   1.000
_cell.length_b   1.000
_cell.length_c   1.000
_cell.angle_alpha   90.00
_cell.angle_beta   90.00
_cell.angle_gamma   90.00
#
_symmetry.space_group_name_H-M   'P 1'
#
loop_
_entity.id
_entity.type
_entity.pdbx_description
1 polymer ?
#
loop_
_entity_poly.entity_id
_entity_poly.type
_entity_poly.pdbx_seq_one_letter_code
_entity_poly.pdbx_strand_id
1 'polypeptide(L)'
;MESSEEKLLLKYKKPIIEHVLNAFKNSGIFSKVVCVTSNNAPKTHNFVSDLGVDIIKTKGSGYVNDLNEALNKFNELIFVASGDMPLLDSEVIQKIMKLVNGNNMWTSILVTKKFLESLGLEAEFFVNYNNEECAYTGISIVEPSQIKNMQHVPESYIIFDDKRVAVNLNTKKDYDLICTT
;
A
#
# COMPACT_ATOMS: atom_id res chain seq x y z
N MET A 1 -15.13 11.58 -5.22
CA MET A 1 -14.43 12.87 -5.07
C MET A 1 -14.15 13.41 -6.48
N GLU A 2 -15.00 14.31 -6.98
CA GLU A 2 -14.79 14.99 -8.27
C GLU A 2 -13.83 16.17 -8.05
N SER A 3 -12.55 15.90 -7.93
CA SER A 3 -11.53 16.92 -8.06
C SER A 3 -10.87 16.76 -9.43
N SER A 4 -10.53 17.88 -10.08
CA SER A 4 -9.74 17.89 -11.31
C SER A 4 -8.30 17.40 -11.07
N GLU A 5 -7.95 17.10 -9.84
CA GLU A 5 -6.64 16.65 -9.39
C GLU A 5 -6.68 15.14 -9.08
N GLU A 6 -5.65 14.43 -9.51
CA GLU A 6 -5.51 13.01 -9.20
C GLU A 6 -5.31 12.81 -7.69
N LYS A 7 -6.02 11.84 -7.09
CA LYS A 7 -6.08 11.55 -5.66
C LYS A 7 -4.70 11.57 -4.98
N LEU A 8 -3.70 10.95 -5.61
CA LEU A 8 -2.36 10.81 -5.06
C LEU A 8 -1.53 12.10 -5.09
N LEU A 9 -1.98 13.12 -5.82
CA LEU A 9 -1.38 14.46 -5.85
C LEU A 9 -2.03 15.45 -4.89
N LEU A 10 -3.13 15.07 -4.24
CA LEU A 10 -3.70 15.87 -3.15
C LEU A 10 -2.64 16.10 -2.07
N LYS A 11 -2.68 17.29 -1.45
CA LYS A 11 -1.61 17.72 -0.54
C LYS A 11 -2.02 17.55 0.92
N TYR A 12 -1.28 16.74 1.65
CA TYR A 12 -1.15 16.77 3.09
C TYR A 12 0.30 17.16 3.40
N LYS A 13 0.59 18.46 3.63
CA LYS A 13 1.94 19.06 3.65
C LYS A 13 2.69 18.94 2.31
N LYS A 14 2.66 17.79 1.66
CA LYS A 14 3.19 17.45 0.33
C LYS A 14 2.25 16.46 -0.36
N PRO A 15 2.42 16.16 -1.66
CA PRO A 15 1.61 15.16 -2.36
C PRO A 15 1.60 13.82 -1.63
N ILE A 16 0.42 13.17 -1.58
CA ILE A 16 0.23 11.92 -0.82
C ILE A 16 1.24 10.85 -1.25
N ILE A 17 1.42 10.64 -2.55
CA ILE A 17 2.37 9.65 -3.06
C ILE A 17 3.81 9.93 -2.59
N GLU A 18 4.19 11.18 -2.38
CA GLU A 18 5.53 11.53 -1.91
C GLU A 18 5.79 11.10 -0.46
N HIS A 19 4.73 11.03 0.39
CA HIS A 19 4.86 10.49 1.74
C HIS A 19 5.26 9.02 1.67
N VAL A 20 4.54 8.24 0.86
CA VAL A 20 4.78 6.81 0.70
C VAL A 20 6.19 6.55 0.13
N LEU A 21 6.58 7.26 -0.94
CA LEU A 21 7.90 7.11 -1.55
C LEU A 21 9.02 7.45 -0.56
N ASN A 22 8.86 8.50 0.26
CA ASN A 22 9.83 8.86 1.28
C ASN A 22 9.90 7.84 2.41
N ALA A 23 8.76 7.24 2.82
CA ALA A 23 8.75 6.18 3.81
C ALA A 23 9.63 4.99 3.36
N PHE A 24 9.48 4.58 2.09
CA PHE A 24 10.30 3.52 1.52
C PHE A 24 11.78 3.90 1.43
N LYS A 25 12.10 5.06 0.85
CA LYS A 25 13.48 5.54 0.70
C LYS A 25 14.19 5.67 2.05
N ASN A 26 13.49 6.25 3.04
CA ASN A 26 14.06 6.50 4.37
C ASN A 26 14.12 5.23 5.25
N SER A 27 13.43 4.15 4.89
CA SER A 27 13.50 2.89 5.65
C SER A 27 14.89 2.25 5.62
N GLY A 28 15.66 2.49 4.55
CA GLY A 28 17.02 2.00 4.37
C GLY A 28 17.16 0.49 4.20
N ILE A 29 16.02 -0.23 4.02
CA ILE A 29 16.00 -1.70 3.95
C ILE A 29 15.80 -2.23 2.53
N PHE A 30 15.44 -1.39 1.59
CA PHE A 30 15.20 -1.79 0.19
C PHE A 30 16.36 -1.38 -0.70
N SER A 31 16.81 -2.30 -1.55
CA SER A 31 17.80 -2.03 -2.60
C SER A 31 17.23 -1.13 -3.70
N LYS A 32 15.92 -1.18 -3.91
CA LYS A 32 15.22 -0.45 -4.96
C LYS A 32 13.79 -0.10 -4.54
N VAL A 33 13.34 1.09 -4.92
CA VAL A 33 11.94 1.54 -4.81
C VAL A 33 11.40 1.78 -6.20
N VAL A 34 10.26 1.16 -6.50
CA VAL A 34 9.60 1.26 -7.81
C VAL A 34 8.15 1.68 -7.61
N CYS A 35 7.69 2.64 -8.39
CA CYS A 35 6.28 3.04 -8.39
C CYS A 35 5.56 2.38 -9.56
N VAL A 36 4.43 1.72 -9.28
CA VAL A 36 3.55 1.21 -10.33
C VAL A 36 2.50 2.28 -10.64
N THR A 37 2.44 2.69 -11.90
CA THR A 37 1.46 3.68 -12.40
C THR A 37 0.72 3.13 -13.60
N SER A 38 -0.45 3.67 -13.89
CA SER A 38 -1.22 3.29 -15.08
C SER A 38 -1.56 4.48 -15.96
N ASN A 39 -2.15 4.21 -17.12
CA ASN A 39 -2.65 5.24 -18.01
C ASN A 39 -3.79 6.09 -17.41
N ASN A 40 -4.40 5.62 -16.32
CA ASN A 40 -5.50 6.30 -15.63
C ASN A 40 -5.02 7.44 -14.71
N ALA A 41 -3.70 7.54 -14.46
CA ALA A 41 -3.10 8.54 -13.58
C ALA A 41 -1.86 9.20 -14.22
N PRO A 42 -2.01 9.93 -15.33
CA PRO A 42 -0.88 10.49 -16.08
C PRO A 42 -0.15 11.61 -15.32
N LYS A 43 -0.83 12.40 -14.51
CA LYS A 43 -0.20 13.47 -13.71
C LYS A 43 0.65 12.87 -12.59
N THR A 44 0.13 11.83 -11.89
CA THR A 44 0.90 11.09 -10.88
C THR A 44 2.13 10.43 -11.50
N HIS A 45 1.99 9.84 -12.70
CA HIS A 45 3.11 9.26 -13.45
C HIS A 45 4.23 10.30 -13.67
N ASN A 46 3.88 11.46 -14.23
CA ASN A 46 4.84 12.51 -14.49
C ASN A 46 5.50 13.01 -13.20
N PHE A 47 4.71 13.27 -12.16
CA PHE A 47 5.22 13.71 -10.86
C PHE A 47 6.23 12.72 -10.27
N VAL A 48 5.94 11.42 -10.29
CA VAL A 48 6.86 10.38 -9.79
C VAL A 48 8.12 10.28 -10.65
N SER A 49 7.99 10.44 -11.97
CA SER A 49 9.12 10.50 -12.90
C SER A 49 10.06 11.66 -12.57
N ASP A 50 9.50 12.84 -12.30
CA ASP A 50 10.28 14.05 -11.96
C ASP A 50 11.03 13.90 -10.62
N LEU A 51 10.54 13.02 -9.72
CA LEU A 51 11.25 12.65 -8.48
C LEU A 51 12.38 11.62 -8.69
N GLY A 52 12.63 11.19 -9.92
CA GLY A 52 13.67 10.22 -10.27
C GLY A 52 13.41 8.82 -9.69
N VAL A 53 12.14 8.45 -9.49
CA VAL A 53 11.74 7.12 -9.03
C VAL A 53 11.52 6.22 -10.24
N ASP A 54 12.04 5.00 -10.19
CA ASP A 54 11.77 4.01 -11.22
C ASP A 54 10.28 3.69 -11.32
N ILE A 55 9.76 3.59 -12.54
CA ILE A 55 8.34 3.39 -12.80
C ILE A 55 8.11 2.12 -13.61
N ILE A 56 7.13 1.33 -13.18
CA ILE A 56 6.48 0.30 -13.99
C ILE A 56 5.13 0.87 -14.43
N LYS A 57 4.97 1.07 -15.74
CA LYS A 57 3.71 1.52 -16.32
C LYS A 57 2.88 0.31 -16.72
N THR A 58 1.65 0.22 -16.20
CA THR A 58 0.68 -0.84 -16.48
C THR A 58 -0.46 -0.32 -17.36
N LYS A 59 -1.34 -1.23 -17.77
CA LYS A 59 -2.46 -0.92 -18.68
C LYS A 59 -3.60 -0.16 -18.00
N GLY A 60 -3.71 -0.21 -16.66
CA GLY A 60 -4.85 0.35 -15.92
C GLY A 60 -6.09 -0.54 -15.99
N SER A 61 -5.88 -1.86 -15.99
CA SER A 61 -6.93 -2.88 -16.08
C SER A 61 -7.52 -3.25 -14.71
N GLY A 62 -7.25 -2.44 -13.69
CA GLY A 62 -7.65 -2.65 -12.30
C GLY A 62 -6.49 -3.12 -11.42
N TYR A 63 -6.62 -2.87 -10.11
CA TYR A 63 -5.54 -3.05 -9.13
C TYR A 63 -4.90 -4.44 -9.19
N VAL A 64 -5.71 -5.50 -9.18
CA VAL A 64 -5.20 -6.88 -9.17
C VAL A 64 -4.40 -7.20 -10.44
N ASN A 65 -4.92 -6.80 -11.62
CA ASN A 65 -4.25 -7.07 -12.89
C ASN A 65 -2.96 -6.26 -13.03
N ASP A 66 -2.98 -4.99 -12.62
CA ASP A 66 -1.82 -4.11 -12.69
C ASP A 66 -0.74 -4.54 -11.71
N LEU A 67 -1.12 -4.99 -10.50
CA LEU A 67 -0.19 -5.56 -9.53
C LEU A 67 0.46 -6.85 -10.06
N ASN A 68 -0.34 -7.76 -10.63
CA ASN A 68 0.17 -8.99 -11.23
C ASN A 68 1.15 -8.71 -12.38
N GLU A 69 0.83 -7.74 -13.25
CA GLU A 69 1.73 -7.31 -14.32
C GLU A 69 3.07 -6.80 -13.76
N ALA A 70 3.02 -6.05 -12.66
CA ALA A 70 4.22 -5.54 -11.99
C ALA A 70 5.02 -6.66 -11.32
N LEU A 71 4.38 -7.54 -10.54
CA LEU A 71 5.02 -8.63 -9.81
C LEU A 71 5.77 -9.59 -10.72
N ASN A 72 5.27 -9.83 -11.94
CA ASN A 72 5.94 -10.69 -12.93
C ASN A 72 7.32 -10.17 -13.39
N LYS A 73 7.70 -8.94 -13.01
CA LYS A 73 9.01 -8.37 -13.33
C LYS A 73 10.06 -8.60 -12.24
N PHE A 74 9.68 -9.28 -11.17
CA PHE A 74 10.53 -9.48 -10.00
C PHE A 74 10.64 -10.97 -9.65
N ASN A 75 11.80 -11.34 -9.08
CA ASN A 75 12.06 -12.70 -8.59
C ASN A 75 12.49 -12.70 -7.12
N GLU A 76 12.44 -11.57 -6.45
CA GLU A 76 12.88 -11.37 -5.07
C GLU A 76 11.71 -10.94 -4.18
N LEU A 77 11.87 -11.02 -2.88
CA LEU A 77 10.87 -10.58 -1.91
C LEU A 77 10.54 -9.11 -2.11
N ILE A 78 9.27 -8.79 -2.24
CA ILE A 78 8.75 -7.44 -2.49
C ILE A 78 7.85 -7.00 -1.36
N PHE A 79 8.06 -5.79 -0.89
CA PHE A 79 7.11 -5.06 -0.07
C PHE A 79 6.22 -4.20 -0.99
N VAL A 80 4.94 -4.48 -1.01
CA VAL A 80 3.92 -3.72 -1.75
C VAL A 80 3.17 -2.83 -0.79
N ALA A 81 2.95 -1.56 -1.14
CA ALA A 81 2.03 -0.68 -0.42
C ALA A 81 1.18 0.13 -1.38
N SER A 82 -0.03 0.44 -0.97
CA SER A 82 -0.89 1.39 -1.67
C SER A 82 -0.29 2.80 -1.66
N GLY A 83 -0.45 3.53 -2.75
CA GLY A 83 0.09 4.89 -2.88
C GLY A 83 -0.67 5.95 -2.09
N ASP A 84 -1.79 5.61 -1.47
CA ASP A 84 -2.71 6.52 -0.77
C ASP A 84 -2.62 6.46 0.75
N MET A 85 -1.45 6.10 1.28
CA MET A 85 -1.15 5.96 2.71
C MET A 85 -0.32 7.14 3.23
N PRO A 86 -0.93 8.29 3.53
CA PRO A 86 -0.22 9.54 3.84
C PRO A 86 0.57 9.52 5.15
N LEU A 87 0.24 8.60 6.06
CA LEU A 87 0.85 8.49 7.37
C LEU A 87 1.92 7.39 7.43
N LEU A 88 2.09 6.60 6.37
CA LEU A 88 3.13 5.57 6.32
C LEU A 88 4.51 6.19 6.50
N ASP A 89 5.32 5.60 7.37
CA ASP A 89 6.69 6.04 7.63
C ASP A 89 7.70 4.88 7.63
N SER A 90 8.96 5.24 7.69
CA SER A 90 10.07 4.28 7.64
C SER A 90 10.12 3.34 8.85
N GLU A 91 9.70 3.80 10.02
CA GLU A 91 9.68 3.00 11.25
C GLU A 91 8.65 1.87 11.14
N VAL A 92 7.44 2.18 10.64
CA VAL A 92 6.38 1.18 10.43
C VAL A 92 6.82 0.13 9.43
N ILE A 93 7.40 0.53 8.30
CA ILE A 93 7.93 -0.40 7.30
C ILE A 93 8.95 -1.36 7.95
N GLN A 94 9.90 -0.82 8.73
CA GLN A 94 10.89 -1.63 9.43
C GLN A 94 10.26 -2.58 10.46
N LYS A 95 9.22 -2.14 11.20
CA LYS A 95 8.48 -2.97 12.15
C LYS A 95 7.78 -4.13 11.45
N ILE A 96 7.06 -3.86 10.37
CA ILE A 96 6.36 -4.89 9.59
C ILE A 96 7.36 -5.92 9.08
N MET A 97 8.48 -5.51 8.50
CA MET A 97 9.49 -6.44 7.97
C MET A 97 10.09 -7.35 9.04
N LYS A 98 10.16 -6.91 10.30
CA LYS A 98 10.61 -7.76 11.43
C LYS A 98 9.58 -8.84 11.81
N LEU A 99 8.30 -8.65 11.48
CA LEU A 99 7.24 -9.62 11.76
C LEU A 99 7.08 -10.68 10.66
N VAL A 100 7.63 -10.40 9.47
CA VAL A 100 7.52 -11.30 8.33
C VAL A 100 8.43 -12.50 8.51
N ASN A 101 7.83 -13.69 8.55
CA ASN A 101 8.55 -14.96 8.50
C ASN A 101 8.70 -15.36 7.03
N GLY A 102 9.93 -15.46 6.52
CA GLY A 102 10.28 -15.62 5.10
C GLY A 102 9.80 -16.89 4.38
N ASN A 103 8.80 -17.61 4.92
CA ASN A 103 8.30 -18.88 4.37
C ASN A 103 6.95 -18.75 3.64
N ASN A 104 6.38 -17.55 3.56
CA ASN A 104 5.05 -17.34 2.98
C ASN A 104 5.17 -16.69 1.60
N MET A 105 4.44 -17.22 0.61
CA MET A 105 4.40 -16.65 -0.75
C MET A 105 3.76 -15.27 -0.78
N TRP A 106 2.75 -15.06 0.08
CA TRP A 106 2.01 -13.81 0.21
C TRP A 106 1.63 -13.58 1.67
N THR A 107 2.00 -12.44 2.21
CA THR A 107 1.60 -12.01 3.56
C THR A 107 0.94 -10.65 3.48
N SER A 108 -0.33 -10.56 3.83
CA SER A 108 -1.08 -9.30 3.90
C SER A 108 -1.09 -8.75 5.32
N ILE A 109 -0.95 -7.44 5.41
CA ILE A 109 -1.06 -6.72 6.67
C ILE A 109 -2.51 -6.29 6.87
N LEU A 110 -3.06 -6.69 7.99
CA LEU A 110 -4.43 -6.41 8.40
C LEU A 110 -4.45 -5.46 9.60
N VAL A 111 -5.57 -4.75 9.75
CA VAL A 111 -5.96 -4.04 10.97
C VAL A 111 -7.28 -4.57 11.48
N THR A 112 -7.46 -4.62 12.80
CA THR A 112 -8.74 -5.08 13.35
C THR A 112 -9.85 -4.05 13.12
N LYS A 113 -11.06 -4.53 12.91
CA LYS A 113 -12.27 -3.68 12.80
C LYS A 113 -12.43 -2.78 14.03
N LYS A 114 -12.21 -3.35 15.23
CA LYS A 114 -12.26 -2.61 16.48
C LYS A 114 -11.28 -1.43 16.49
N PHE A 115 -10.07 -1.63 15.95
CA PHE A 115 -9.08 -0.56 15.86
C PHE A 115 -9.52 0.53 14.86
N LEU A 116 -10.03 0.15 13.68
CA LEU A 116 -10.59 1.09 12.70
C LEU A 116 -11.72 1.94 13.31
N GLU A 117 -12.68 1.28 13.97
CA GLU A 117 -13.79 1.96 14.64
C GLU A 117 -13.30 2.96 15.70
N SER A 118 -12.25 2.62 16.45
CA SER A 118 -11.65 3.52 17.45
C SER A 118 -11.05 4.80 16.83
N LEU A 119 -10.67 4.73 15.55
CA LEU A 119 -10.15 5.85 14.77
C LEU A 119 -11.26 6.60 14.00
N GLY A 120 -12.51 6.12 14.05
CA GLY A 120 -13.62 6.65 13.25
C GLY A 120 -13.51 6.33 11.76
N LEU A 121 -12.73 5.29 11.42
CA LEU A 121 -12.54 4.77 10.06
C LEU A 121 -13.49 3.62 9.78
N GLU A 122 -13.79 3.42 8.50
CA GLU A 122 -14.63 2.34 8.00
C GLU A 122 -13.90 1.60 6.87
N ALA A 123 -14.18 0.32 6.70
CA ALA A 123 -13.72 -0.47 5.57
C ALA A 123 -14.90 -1.14 4.87
N GLU A 124 -14.79 -1.33 3.54
CA GLU A 124 -15.85 -1.94 2.75
C GLU A 124 -15.90 -3.48 2.92
N PHE A 125 -14.74 -4.10 3.18
CA PHE A 125 -14.61 -5.55 3.26
C PHE A 125 -13.81 -5.96 4.48
N PHE A 126 -14.27 -7.03 5.13
CA PHE A 126 -13.60 -7.64 6.27
C PHE A 126 -13.33 -9.11 6.00
N VAL A 127 -12.21 -9.61 6.53
CA VAL A 127 -11.89 -11.03 6.62
C VAL A 127 -11.89 -11.46 8.09
N ASN A 128 -12.25 -12.71 8.36
CA ASN A 128 -12.12 -13.29 9.70
C ASN A 128 -10.75 -13.94 9.84
N TYR A 129 -9.94 -13.44 10.77
CA TYR A 129 -8.65 -14.00 11.10
C TYR A 129 -8.45 -14.02 12.62
N ASN A 130 -8.09 -15.19 13.16
CA ASN A 130 -7.94 -15.41 14.62
C ASN A 130 -9.18 -15.00 15.43
N ASN A 131 -10.38 -15.29 14.94
CA ASN A 131 -11.68 -14.91 15.52
C ASN A 131 -11.94 -13.40 15.62
N GLU A 132 -11.24 -12.59 14.84
CA GLU A 132 -11.45 -11.15 14.72
C GLU A 132 -11.82 -10.75 13.28
N GLU A 133 -12.71 -9.79 13.14
CA GLU A 133 -12.95 -9.13 11.85
C GLU A 133 -11.82 -8.15 11.58
N CYS A 134 -11.14 -8.32 10.46
CA CYS A 134 -9.99 -7.51 10.07
C CYS A 134 -10.16 -6.96 8.65
N ALA A 135 -9.61 -5.77 8.40
CA ALA A 135 -9.56 -5.15 7.08
C ALA A 135 -8.14 -5.14 6.52
N TYR A 136 -8.03 -5.19 5.20
CA TYR A 136 -6.76 -5.04 4.50
C TYR A 136 -6.27 -3.59 4.56
N THR A 137 -4.98 -3.42 4.84
CA THR A 137 -4.33 -2.10 4.86
C THR A 137 -3.87 -1.63 3.48
N GLY A 138 -3.83 -2.53 2.50
CA GLY A 138 -3.17 -2.27 1.22
C GLY A 138 -1.65 -2.50 1.25
N ILE A 139 -1.13 -3.11 2.33
CA ILE A 139 0.27 -3.55 2.44
C ILE A 139 0.33 -5.06 2.32
N SER A 140 1.25 -5.54 1.48
CA SER A 140 1.56 -6.97 1.35
C SER A 140 3.05 -7.21 1.15
N ILE A 141 3.53 -8.34 1.64
CA ILE A 141 4.88 -8.84 1.37
C ILE A 141 4.73 -10.08 0.50
N VAL A 142 5.36 -10.05 -0.67
CA VAL A 142 5.16 -11.05 -1.73
C VAL A 142 6.50 -11.63 -2.16
N GLU A 143 6.54 -12.96 -2.30
CA GLU A 143 7.68 -13.70 -2.88
C GLU A 143 7.28 -14.20 -4.29
N PRO A 144 7.44 -13.39 -5.36
CA PRO A 144 6.92 -13.72 -6.69
C PRO A 144 7.54 -14.99 -7.28
N SER A 145 8.80 -15.30 -6.95
CA SER A 145 9.50 -16.49 -7.43
C SER A 145 8.82 -17.80 -7.02
N GLN A 146 8.07 -17.79 -5.93
CA GLN A 146 7.31 -18.94 -5.41
C GLN A 146 5.90 -19.06 -6.01
N ILE A 147 5.40 -18.02 -6.68
CA ILE A 147 4.04 -17.96 -7.21
C ILE A 147 3.99 -18.55 -8.61
N LYS A 148 3.52 -19.79 -8.73
CA LYS A 148 3.34 -20.48 -10.04
C LYS A 148 2.04 -20.07 -10.74
N ASN A 149 1.02 -19.69 -10.00
CA ASN A 149 -0.29 -19.30 -10.52
C ASN A 149 -0.91 -18.26 -9.62
N MET A 150 -1.11 -17.05 -10.15
CA MET A 150 -1.68 -15.91 -9.42
C MET A 150 -3.17 -16.07 -9.04
N GLN A 151 -3.85 -17.09 -9.55
CA GLN A 151 -5.28 -17.32 -9.24
C GLN A 151 -5.50 -17.96 -7.86
N HIS A 152 -4.50 -18.69 -7.34
CA HIS A 152 -4.60 -19.42 -6.07
C HIS A 152 -3.29 -19.32 -5.29
N VAL A 153 -3.01 -18.14 -4.77
CA VAL A 153 -1.84 -17.93 -3.90
C VAL A 153 -2.28 -18.11 -2.45
N PRO A 154 -1.67 -19.04 -1.69
CA PRO A 154 -1.90 -19.12 -0.26
C PRO A 154 -1.53 -17.79 0.42
N GLU A 155 -2.48 -17.19 1.10
CA GLU A 155 -2.32 -15.91 1.78
C GLU A 155 -2.15 -16.13 3.27
N SER A 156 -1.17 -15.50 3.87
CA SER A 156 -0.94 -15.41 5.31
C SER A 156 -1.24 -13.99 5.78
N TYR A 157 -1.53 -13.84 7.07
CA TYR A 157 -1.93 -12.56 7.62
C TYR A 157 -1.10 -12.17 8.84
N ILE A 158 -0.85 -10.87 8.98
CA ILE A 158 -0.30 -10.25 10.18
C ILE A 158 -1.24 -9.12 10.59
N ILE A 159 -1.78 -9.17 11.81
CA ILE A 159 -2.53 -8.05 12.40
C ILE A 159 -1.53 -7.03 12.90
N PHE A 160 -1.69 -5.78 12.48
CA PHE A 160 -0.83 -4.67 12.85
C PHE A 160 -1.66 -3.40 13.06
N ASP A 161 -2.23 -3.25 14.27
CA ASP A 161 -3.06 -2.12 14.67
C ASP A 161 -2.19 -0.87 14.92
N ASP A 162 -1.94 -0.12 13.85
CA ASP A 162 -1.22 1.15 13.88
C ASP A 162 -1.93 2.15 12.93
N LYS A 163 -2.20 3.37 13.40
CA LYS A 163 -2.87 4.42 12.62
C LYS A 163 -2.19 4.68 11.28
N ARG A 164 -0.86 4.52 11.22
CA ARG A 164 -0.06 4.82 10.03
C ARG A 164 -0.29 3.84 8.87
N VAL A 165 -0.81 2.66 9.15
CA VAL A 165 -1.19 1.66 8.12
C VAL A 165 -2.70 1.57 7.93
N ALA A 166 -3.48 2.05 8.90
CA ALA A 166 -4.94 1.99 8.86
C ALA A 166 -5.56 3.10 7.99
N VAL A 167 -4.85 4.23 7.81
CA VAL A 167 -5.38 5.40 7.10
C VAL A 167 -5.02 5.34 5.62
N ASN A 168 -6.02 5.00 4.81
CA ASN A 168 -5.99 5.09 3.35
C ASN A 168 -6.94 6.22 2.92
N LEU A 169 -6.50 7.09 2.02
CA LEU A 169 -7.33 8.20 1.54
C LEU A 169 -8.27 7.73 0.43
N ASN A 170 -9.46 7.26 0.78
CA ASN A 170 -10.50 6.86 -0.17
C ASN A 170 -11.60 7.90 -0.31
N THR A 171 -11.88 8.66 0.74
CA THR A 171 -12.96 9.63 0.82
C THR A 171 -12.46 11.01 1.25
N LYS A 172 -13.32 12.01 1.10
CA LYS A 172 -13.06 13.35 1.66
C LYS A 172 -12.97 13.30 3.19
N LYS A 173 -13.77 12.43 3.83
CA LYS A 173 -13.75 12.20 5.29
C LYS A 173 -12.36 11.76 5.76
N ASP A 174 -11.72 10.83 5.04
CA ASP A 174 -10.37 10.34 5.36
C ASP A 174 -9.35 11.48 5.25
N TYR A 175 -9.49 12.32 4.21
CA TYR A 175 -8.61 13.49 4.04
C TYR A 175 -8.79 14.50 5.18
N ASP A 176 -10.02 14.84 5.55
CA ASP A 176 -10.31 15.77 6.64
C ASP A 176 -9.77 15.24 7.98
N LEU A 177 -9.81 13.92 8.20
CA LEU A 177 -9.29 13.27 9.41
C LEU A 177 -7.77 13.47 9.59
N ILE A 178 -7.00 13.49 8.52
CA ILE A 178 -5.55 13.71 8.61
C ILE A 178 -5.18 15.19 8.69
N CYS A 179 -6.02 16.08 8.16
CA CYS A 179 -5.77 17.52 8.17
C CYS A 179 -6.10 18.18 9.52
N THR A 180 -6.92 17.53 10.36
CA THR A 180 -7.34 18.04 11.68
C THR A 180 -6.46 17.51 12.83
N THR A 181 -5.46 16.67 12.53
CA THR A 181 -4.50 16.14 13.51
C THR A 181 -3.14 16.80 13.34
#